data_847215028ead549c0ab8d9db02056d60
#
_entry.id   847215028ead549c0ab8d9db02056d60
#
_cell.length_a   1.000
_cell.length_b   1.000
_cell.length_c   1.000
_cell.angle_alpha   90.00
_cell.angle_beta   90.00
_cell.angle_gamma   90.00
#
_symmetry.space_group_name_H-M   'P 1'
#
loop_
_entity.id
_entity.type
_entity.pdbx_description
1 polymer ?
#
loop_
_entity_poly.entity_id
_entity_poly.type
_entity_poly.pdbx_seq_one_letter_code
_entity_poly.pdbx_strand_id
1 'polypeptide(L)'
;MSTRRHFLHTALGFAALPHLARAAVPGGVSLGFSLYGMKTLSLSDALKTCAEIGYANVEFALNAGYPTEPKVFTAEARKEAAQQLSTLKLDLPCLMVNISLTADDKAHAQALKTIRDAAQMALDLSAAKPAILETVCGGKPATWEQQKAGMVERLQSWAETAEKAKTTITIKAHVGSAVNSPERLLWLLEQVKSPAIQAAYDYSHFELQGIDMEESMKLLLPRTKFIHVKDSVGEPGKFQFLLPGEGRTDYVKYFTALKQHGYHGPVVVEVSGQIFNKPGYEPVAAAQKSYAALASALAKVG
;
A
#
# COMPACT_ATOMS: atom_id res chain seq x y z
N MET A 1 -51.56 -40.20 -7.89
CA MET A 1 -50.89 -39.45 -8.97
C MET A 1 -49.95 -38.43 -8.31
N SER A 2 -48.69 -38.77 -8.24
CA SER A 2 -47.65 -37.94 -7.58
C SER A 2 -46.71 -37.38 -8.64
N THR A 3 -46.69 -36.07 -8.81
CA THR A 3 -45.87 -35.35 -9.77
C THR A 3 -44.52 -35.04 -9.13
N ARG A 4 -43.45 -35.74 -9.51
CA ARG A 4 -42.07 -35.42 -9.20
C ARG A 4 -41.64 -34.18 -9.99
N ARG A 5 -41.35 -33.08 -9.30
CA ARG A 5 -40.62 -31.93 -9.87
C ARG A 5 -39.12 -32.22 -9.88
N HIS A 6 -38.56 -32.31 -11.08
CA HIS A 6 -37.12 -32.35 -11.28
C HIS A 6 -36.52 -30.93 -11.11
N PHE A 7 -35.65 -30.75 -10.14
CA PHE A 7 -34.80 -29.57 -10.05
C PHE A 7 -33.58 -29.80 -10.96
N LEU A 8 -33.51 -29.03 -12.03
CA LEU A 8 -32.30 -28.92 -12.84
C LEU A 8 -31.28 -28.01 -12.10
N HIS A 9 -30.22 -28.61 -11.60
CA HIS A 9 -29.04 -27.86 -11.16
C HIS A 9 -28.23 -27.44 -12.40
N THR A 10 -28.29 -26.17 -12.76
CA THR A 10 -27.39 -25.56 -13.73
C THR A 10 -26.04 -25.37 -13.05
N ALA A 11 -25.10 -26.23 -13.33
CA ALA A 11 -23.70 -26.03 -12.98
C ALA A 11 -23.14 -24.89 -13.85
N LEU A 12 -22.95 -23.72 -13.26
CA LEU A 12 -22.15 -22.65 -13.88
C LEU A 12 -20.68 -23.13 -13.93
N GLY A 13 -20.27 -23.53 -15.12
CA GLY A 13 -18.88 -23.85 -15.39
C GLY A 13 -18.02 -22.58 -15.23
N PHE A 14 -17.15 -22.58 -14.24
CA PHE A 14 -16.06 -21.61 -14.17
C PHE A 14 -15.14 -21.87 -15.37
N ALA A 15 -15.19 -21.00 -16.37
CA ALA A 15 -14.19 -20.95 -17.41
C ALA A 15 -12.86 -20.57 -16.73
N ALA A 16 -11.89 -21.50 -16.71
CA ALA A 16 -10.54 -21.21 -16.30
C ALA A 16 -9.98 -20.12 -17.21
N LEU A 17 -9.78 -18.92 -16.65
CA LEU A 17 -9.04 -17.87 -17.34
C LEU A 17 -7.64 -18.40 -17.62
N PRO A 18 -7.09 -18.22 -18.84
CA PRO A 18 -5.72 -18.62 -19.13
C PRO A 18 -4.80 -17.90 -18.14
N HIS A 19 -3.88 -18.65 -17.52
CA HIS A 19 -2.81 -18.07 -16.73
C HIS A 19 -2.09 -17.03 -17.58
N LEU A 20 -2.41 -15.76 -17.39
CA LEU A 20 -1.63 -14.67 -17.95
C LEU A 20 -0.23 -14.82 -17.40
N ALA A 21 0.70 -15.18 -18.26
CA ALA A 21 2.11 -15.30 -17.91
C ALA A 21 2.50 -14.01 -17.20
N ARG A 22 3.05 -14.16 -15.99
CA ARG A 22 3.58 -13.07 -15.16
C ARG A 22 4.59 -12.31 -16.01
N ALA A 23 4.15 -11.26 -16.67
CA ALA A 23 5.02 -10.45 -17.51
C ALA A 23 6.02 -9.77 -16.57
N ALA A 24 7.29 -10.19 -16.64
CA ALA A 24 8.37 -9.34 -16.19
C ALA A 24 8.29 -8.08 -17.05
N VAL A 25 7.80 -6.98 -16.46
CA VAL A 25 7.56 -5.77 -17.21
C VAL A 25 8.90 -5.11 -17.53
N PRO A 26 9.17 -4.72 -18.80
CA PRO A 26 10.29 -3.88 -19.12
C PRO A 26 10.24 -2.61 -18.27
N GLY A 27 11.29 -2.34 -17.50
CA GLY A 27 11.38 -1.12 -16.69
C GLY A 27 11.42 -1.32 -15.18
N GLY A 28 11.34 -2.57 -14.65
CA GLY A 28 11.57 -2.83 -13.21
C GLY A 28 10.40 -2.49 -12.28
N VAL A 29 9.25 -2.06 -12.78
CA VAL A 29 8.01 -1.85 -12.01
C VAL A 29 7.25 -3.18 -11.89
N SER A 30 6.73 -3.50 -10.70
CA SER A 30 5.89 -4.67 -10.47
C SER A 30 4.59 -4.30 -9.76
N LEU A 31 3.45 -4.85 -10.23
CA LEU A 31 2.14 -4.55 -9.65
C LEU A 31 1.91 -5.35 -8.36
N GLY A 32 1.32 -4.69 -7.38
CA GLY A 32 0.92 -5.29 -6.11
C GLY A 32 -0.47 -4.87 -5.64
N PHE A 33 -0.95 -5.54 -4.60
CA PHE A 33 -2.22 -5.22 -3.96
C PHE A 33 -2.07 -5.22 -2.44
N SER A 34 -2.57 -4.15 -1.80
CA SER A 34 -2.61 -4.06 -0.35
C SER A 34 -3.79 -4.86 0.20
N LEU A 35 -3.49 -5.82 1.08
CA LEU A 35 -4.52 -6.60 1.75
C LEU A 35 -5.38 -5.75 2.71
N TYR A 36 -5.06 -4.45 2.84
CA TYR A 36 -5.93 -3.47 3.47
C TYR A 36 -7.33 -3.45 2.84
N GLY A 37 -7.42 -3.64 1.53
CA GLY A 37 -8.68 -3.79 0.80
C GLY A 37 -9.32 -5.17 0.87
N MET A 38 -8.70 -6.16 1.54
CA MET A 38 -9.19 -7.55 1.62
C MET A 38 -9.51 -8.01 3.04
N LYS A 39 -9.90 -7.10 3.93
CA LYS A 39 -10.13 -7.35 5.34
C LYS A 39 -11.09 -8.52 5.64
N THR A 40 -12.02 -8.79 4.75
CA THR A 40 -13.05 -9.84 4.91
C THR A 40 -12.60 -11.23 4.47
N LEU A 41 -11.45 -11.35 3.81
CA LEU A 41 -10.88 -12.63 3.39
C LEU A 41 -9.93 -13.17 4.45
N SER A 42 -9.79 -14.52 4.50
CA SER A 42 -8.65 -15.12 5.20
C SER A 42 -7.34 -14.69 4.53
N LEU A 43 -6.23 -14.69 5.27
CA LEU A 43 -4.92 -14.37 4.70
C LEU A 43 -4.58 -15.30 3.53
N SER A 44 -4.84 -16.60 3.69
CA SER A 44 -4.59 -17.60 2.65
C SER A 44 -5.39 -17.32 1.36
N ASP A 45 -6.68 -16.98 1.49
CA ASP A 45 -7.51 -16.72 0.32
C ASP A 45 -7.11 -15.41 -0.36
N ALA A 46 -6.76 -14.38 0.42
CA ALA A 46 -6.28 -13.10 -0.12
C ALA A 46 -4.97 -13.28 -0.93
N LEU A 47 -4.00 -14.07 -0.41
CA LEU A 47 -2.74 -14.37 -1.10
C LEU A 47 -2.98 -15.15 -2.39
N LYS A 48 -3.81 -16.21 -2.35
CA LYS A 48 -4.16 -16.99 -3.55
C LYS A 48 -4.84 -16.11 -4.61
N THR A 49 -5.81 -15.31 -4.18
CA THR A 49 -6.52 -14.38 -5.08
C THR A 49 -5.56 -13.41 -5.76
N CYS A 50 -4.64 -12.79 -5.03
CA CYS A 50 -3.66 -11.88 -5.61
C CYS A 50 -2.75 -12.59 -6.62
N ALA A 51 -2.28 -13.79 -6.32
CA ALA A 51 -1.45 -14.59 -7.21
C ALA A 51 -2.20 -15.03 -8.48
N GLU A 52 -3.45 -15.48 -8.35
CA GLU A 52 -4.31 -15.91 -9.47
C GLU A 52 -4.65 -14.75 -10.42
N ILE A 53 -4.86 -13.54 -9.88
CA ILE A 53 -5.08 -12.32 -10.68
C ILE A 53 -3.82 -11.93 -11.47
N GLY A 54 -2.63 -12.23 -10.94
CA GLY A 54 -1.34 -11.91 -11.59
C GLY A 54 -0.51 -10.87 -10.86
N TYR A 55 -0.90 -10.42 -9.67
CA TYR A 55 -0.07 -9.53 -8.86
C TYR A 55 1.26 -10.20 -8.49
N ALA A 56 2.32 -9.40 -8.49
CA ALA A 56 3.66 -9.85 -8.10
C ALA A 56 3.96 -9.56 -6.61
N ASN A 57 3.25 -8.60 -6.04
CA ASN A 57 3.49 -8.13 -4.69
C ASN A 57 2.19 -8.07 -3.90
N VAL A 58 2.31 -8.24 -2.58
CA VAL A 58 1.24 -7.94 -1.63
C VAL A 58 1.78 -7.09 -0.48
N GLU A 59 0.93 -6.25 0.08
CA GLU A 59 1.22 -5.52 1.32
C GLU A 59 0.34 -6.06 2.43
N PHE A 60 0.89 -6.29 3.62
CA PHE A 60 0.10 -6.68 4.79
C PHE A 60 -0.28 -5.45 5.61
N ALA A 61 -1.54 -5.39 6.04
CA ALA A 61 -2.04 -4.36 6.94
C ALA A 61 -1.99 -4.87 8.39
N LEU A 62 -1.12 -4.28 9.21
CA LEU A 62 -0.97 -4.63 10.64
C LEU A 62 -2.01 -3.93 11.54
N ASN A 63 -3.12 -3.51 10.95
CA ASN A 63 -4.16 -2.78 11.64
C ASN A 63 -5.05 -3.71 12.47
N ALA A 64 -5.70 -3.16 13.49
CA ALA A 64 -6.67 -3.91 14.30
C ALA A 64 -7.80 -4.52 13.46
N GLY A 65 -8.11 -5.78 13.72
CA GLY A 65 -9.15 -6.55 13.03
C GLY A 65 -8.76 -7.07 11.66
N TYR A 66 -7.47 -7.04 11.30
CA TYR A 66 -6.93 -7.72 10.12
C TYR A 66 -6.33 -9.08 10.49
N PRO A 67 -6.29 -10.06 9.58
CA PRO A 67 -5.65 -11.36 9.84
C PRO A 67 -4.18 -11.25 10.24
N THR A 68 -3.53 -10.16 9.84
CA THR A 68 -2.12 -9.83 10.11
C THR A 68 -1.93 -8.85 11.28
N GLU A 69 -2.99 -8.58 12.08
CA GLU A 69 -2.86 -7.81 13.32
C GLU A 69 -1.85 -8.48 14.26
N PRO A 70 -0.87 -7.74 14.84
CA PRO A 70 0.19 -8.33 15.66
C PRO A 70 -0.30 -9.19 16.84
N LYS A 71 -1.50 -8.90 17.37
CA LYS A 71 -2.08 -9.66 18.50
C LYS A 71 -2.50 -11.08 18.14
N VAL A 72 -2.86 -11.32 16.87
CA VAL A 72 -3.40 -12.60 16.39
C VAL A 72 -2.47 -13.29 15.39
N PHE A 73 -1.52 -12.57 14.81
CA PHE A 73 -0.57 -13.08 13.84
C PHE A 73 0.62 -13.74 14.54
N THR A 74 0.41 -14.96 15.02
CA THR A 74 1.38 -15.75 15.80
C THR A 74 2.64 -16.10 14.99
N ALA A 75 3.68 -16.60 15.66
CA ALA A 75 4.91 -17.04 14.98
C ALA A 75 4.63 -18.18 13.97
N GLU A 76 3.74 -19.11 14.33
CA GLU A 76 3.30 -20.20 13.46
C GLU A 76 2.58 -19.65 12.22
N ALA A 77 1.62 -18.74 12.41
CA ALA A 77 0.90 -18.11 11.31
C ALA A 77 1.84 -17.31 10.39
N ARG A 78 2.87 -16.64 10.93
CA ARG A 78 3.91 -15.97 10.12
C ARG A 78 4.72 -16.95 9.29
N LYS A 79 5.10 -18.09 9.87
CA LYS A 79 5.82 -19.15 9.15
C LYS A 79 4.98 -19.72 8.00
N GLU A 80 3.70 -19.99 8.25
CA GLU A 80 2.77 -20.44 7.20
C GLU A 80 2.60 -19.38 6.10
N ALA A 81 2.45 -18.12 6.46
CA ALA A 81 2.36 -17.01 5.51
C ALA A 81 3.63 -16.88 4.67
N ALA A 82 4.82 -16.98 5.27
CA ALA A 82 6.10 -16.97 4.56
C ALA A 82 6.20 -18.12 3.53
N GLN A 83 5.75 -19.32 3.91
CA GLN A 83 5.71 -20.46 3.01
C GLN A 83 4.72 -20.25 1.86
N GLN A 84 3.53 -19.67 2.13
CA GLN A 84 2.54 -19.36 1.10
C GLN A 84 3.06 -18.30 0.14
N LEU A 85 3.66 -17.20 0.63
CA LEU A 85 4.28 -16.16 -0.21
C LEU A 85 5.31 -16.79 -1.17
N SER A 86 6.18 -17.65 -0.65
CA SER A 86 7.18 -18.35 -1.46
C SER A 86 6.55 -19.27 -2.51
N THR A 87 5.57 -20.10 -2.12
CA THR A 87 4.87 -21.04 -3.02
C THR A 87 4.13 -20.32 -4.13
N LEU A 88 3.46 -19.21 -3.80
CA LEU A 88 2.71 -18.39 -4.73
C LEU A 88 3.59 -17.38 -5.49
N LYS A 89 4.90 -17.33 -5.19
CA LYS A 89 5.88 -16.40 -5.75
C LYS A 89 5.44 -14.94 -5.59
N LEU A 90 4.86 -14.58 -4.46
CA LEU A 90 4.50 -13.22 -4.10
C LEU A 90 5.60 -12.60 -3.26
N ASP A 91 6.05 -11.41 -3.64
CA ASP A 91 6.90 -10.58 -2.80
C ASP A 91 6.07 -9.82 -1.77
N LEU A 92 6.65 -9.61 -0.57
CA LEU A 92 6.08 -8.77 0.49
C LEU A 92 6.97 -7.54 0.69
N PRO A 93 6.80 -6.48 -0.12
CA PRO A 93 7.67 -5.30 -0.04
C PRO A 93 7.39 -4.43 1.19
N CYS A 94 6.19 -4.46 1.72
CA CYS A 94 5.75 -3.51 2.73
C CYS A 94 4.78 -4.10 3.77
N LEU A 95 4.88 -3.61 5.00
CA LEU A 95 3.90 -3.77 6.08
C LEU A 95 3.32 -2.39 6.40
N MET A 96 2.03 -2.22 6.19
CA MET A 96 1.30 -1.02 6.58
C MET A 96 1.11 -1.01 8.10
N VAL A 97 1.64 0.01 8.76
CA VAL A 97 1.49 0.23 10.21
C VAL A 97 0.67 1.48 10.48
N ASN A 98 -0.10 1.50 11.56
CA ASN A 98 -0.90 2.65 11.93
C ASN A 98 -0.28 3.36 13.13
N ILE A 99 0.72 4.20 12.86
CA ILE A 99 1.41 5.04 13.85
C ILE A 99 1.37 6.50 13.40
N SER A 100 1.46 7.44 14.34
CA SER A 100 1.32 8.87 14.04
C SER A 100 2.41 9.70 14.71
N LEU A 101 2.93 10.68 13.98
CA LEU A 101 3.88 11.67 14.49
C LEU A 101 3.21 12.74 15.38
N THR A 102 1.90 12.89 15.30
CA THR A 102 1.14 13.91 16.02
C THR A 102 0.39 13.37 17.26
N ALA A 103 0.61 12.09 17.60
CA ALA A 103 0.03 11.46 18.77
C ALA A 103 0.65 12.00 20.08
N ASP A 104 0.06 11.69 21.23
CA ASP A 104 0.63 12.00 22.53
C ASP A 104 1.88 11.15 22.84
N ASP A 105 2.57 11.43 23.95
CA ASP A 105 3.83 10.76 24.31
C ASP A 105 3.63 9.27 24.60
N LYS A 106 2.48 8.88 25.15
CA LYS A 106 2.13 7.47 25.39
C LYS A 106 2.00 6.72 24.06
N ALA A 107 1.27 7.30 23.13
CA ALA A 107 1.11 6.72 21.79
C ALA A 107 2.41 6.76 20.98
N HIS A 108 3.28 7.78 21.19
CA HIS A 108 4.61 7.81 20.60
C HIS A 108 5.50 6.67 21.14
N ALA A 109 5.52 6.43 22.46
CA ALA A 109 6.24 5.28 23.03
C ALA A 109 5.73 3.94 22.46
N GLN A 110 4.41 3.82 22.28
CA GLN A 110 3.82 2.64 21.63
C GLN A 110 4.23 2.54 20.15
N ALA A 111 4.35 3.66 19.43
CA ALA A 111 4.82 3.67 18.05
C ALA A 111 6.24 3.11 17.93
N LEU A 112 7.16 3.48 18.84
CA LEU A 112 8.52 2.92 18.85
C LEU A 112 8.52 1.41 19.10
N LYS A 113 7.61 0.92 19.94
CA LYS A 113 7.42 -0.54 20.11
C LYS A 113 6.87 -1.18 18.84
N THR A 114 5.87 -0.58 18.22
CA THR A 114 5.26 -1.08 16.98
C THR A 114 6.30 -1.18 15.86
N ILE A 115 7.20 -0.21 15.73
CA ILE A 115 8.29 -0.24 14.74
C ILE A 115 9.19 -1.47 14.96
N ARG A 116 9.62 -1.72 16.19
CA ARG A 116 10.47 -2.89 16.52
C ARG A 116 9.74 -4.22 16.26
N ASP A 117 8.50 -4.33 16.70
CA ASP A 117 7.70 -5.54 16.53
C ASP A 117 7.42 -5.83 15.05
N ALA A 118 7.09 -4.79 14.26
CA ALA A 118 6.86 -4.90 12.83
C ALA A 118 8.15 -5.25 12.06
N ALA A 119 9.29 -4.69 12.45
CA ALA A 119 10.60 -5.04 11.87
C ALA A 119 10.94 -6.53 12.13
N GLN A 120 10.70 -7.02 13.35
CA GLN A 120 10.87 -8.45 13.65
C GLN A 120 9.91 -9.31 12.82
N MET A 121 8.67 -8.89 12.67
CA MET A 121 7.69 -9.60 11.84
C MET A 121 8.10 -9.64 10.36
N ALA A 122 8.67 -8.54 9.84
CA ALA A 122 9.21 -8.51 8.48
C ALA A 122 10.35 -9.53 8.29
N LEU A 123 11.23 -9.67 9.28
CA LEU A 123 12.30 -10.68 9.28
C LEU A 123 11.74 -12.12 9.34
N ASP A 124 10.73 -12.37 10.16
CA ASP A 124 10.08 -13.69 10.28
C ASP A 124 9.40 -14.10 8.96
N LEU A 125 8.85 -13.13 8.22
CA LEU A 125 8.18 -13.36 6.94
C LEU A 125 9.16 -13.53 5.77
N SER A 126 10.26 -12.80 5.77
CA SER A 126 11.31 -12.89 4.74
C SER A 126 12.65 -12.35 5.26
N ALA A 127 13.50 -13.23 5.76
CA ALA A 127 14.82 -12.83 6.28
C ALA A 127 15.77 -12.30 5.18
N ALA A 128 15.65 -12.81 3.94
CA ALA A 128 16.52 -12.42 2.83
C ALA A 128 16.16 -11.04 2.27
N LYS A 129 14.87 -10.66 2.33
CA LYS A 129 14.35 -9.38 1.83
C LYS A 129 13.22 -8.91 2.75
N PRO A 130 13.54 -8.42 3.96
CA PRO A 130 12.52 -7.99 4.91
C PRO A 130 11.69 -6.84 4.34
N ALA A 131 10.38 -6.89 4.58
CA ALA A 131 9.47 -5.81 4.21
C ALA A 131 9.84 -4.50 4.93
N ILE A 132 9.70 -3.38 4.24
CA ILE A 132 9.77 -2.06 4.86
C ILE A 132 8.45 -1.73 5.56
N LEU A 133 8.41 -0.66 6.35
CA LEU A 133 7.20 -0.21 7.03
C LEU A 133 6.63 1.02 6.32
N GLU A 134 5.30 1.13 6.22
CA GLU A 134 4.62 2.30 5.66
C GLU A 134 3.62 2.85 6.65
N THR A 135 3.53 4.20 6.73
CA THR A 135 2.52 4.90 7.53
C THR A 135 2.26 6.32 7.02
N VAL A 136 1.14 6.90 7.45
CA VAL A 136 0.84 8.33 7.31
C VAL A 136 1.26 9.10 8.55
N CYS A 137 1.50 10.42 8.39
CA CYS A 137 2.07 11.23 9.48
C CYS A 137 1.06 11.69 10.54
N GLY A 138 -0.24 11.69 10.23
CA GLY A 138 -1.30 12.22 11.12
C GLY A 138 -1.41 13.75 11.09
N GLY A 139 -2.15 14.32 12.07
CA GLY A 139 -2.46 15.75 12.12
C GLY A 139 -3.47 16.21 11.09
N LYS A 140 -3.55 17.53 10.87
CA LYS A 140 -4.42 18.18 9.86
C LYS A 140 -3.61 19.20 9.06
N PRO A 141 -3.96 19.50 7.79
CA PRO A 141 -3.20 20.46 6.97
C PRO A 141 -2.99 21.82 7.64
N ALA A 142 -3.98 22.32 8.37
CA ALA A 142 -3.93 23.60 9.07
C ALA A 142 -2.99 23.63 10.28
N THR A 143 -2.60 22.45 10.82
CA THR A 143 -1.74 22.36 12.02
C THR A 143 -0.26 22.19 11.68
N TRP A 144 0.13 22.21 10.40
CA TRP A 144 1.50 21.97 9.95
C TRP A 144 2.52 22.85 10.66
N GLU A 145 2.35 24.18 10.60
CA GLU A 145 3.33 25.12 11.17
C GLU A 145 3.53 24.94 12.68
N GLN A 146 2.47 24.57 13.39
CA GLN A 146 2.50 24.35 14.83
C GLN A 146 3.12 23.00 15.20
N GLN A 147 3.01 21.99 14.36
CA GLN A 147 3.39 20.61 14.66
C GLN A 147 4.71 20.17 14.02
N LYS A 148 5.17 20.83 12.96
CA LYS A 148 6.32 20.36 12.16
C LYS A 148 7.59 20.14 12.96
N ALA A 149 7.90 20.99 13.95
CA ALA A 149 9.09 20.83 14.80
C ALA A 149 9.00 19.57 15.67
N GLY A 150 7.88 19.36 16.37
CA GLY A 150 7.65 18.14 17.15
C GLY A 150 7.56 16.87 16.27
N MET A 151 7.08 16.99 15.04
CA MET A 151 7.13 15.88 14.09
C MET A 151 8.56 15.49 13.73
N VAL A 152 9.46 16.44 13.56
CA VAL A 152 10.90 16.18 13.31
C VAL A 152 11.51 15.41 14.49
N GLU A 153 11.33 15.88 15.73
CA GLU A 153 11.85 15.22 16.93
C GLU A 153 11.38 13.77 17.05
N ARG A 154 10.09 13.53 16.82
CA ARG A 154 9.53 12.18 16.86
C ARG A 154 10.01 11.31 15.72
N LEU A 155 10.13 11.87 14.53
CA LEU A 155 10.63 11.15 13.36
C LEU A 155 12.12 10.79 13.51
N GLN A 156 12.92 11.60 14.21
CA GLN A 156 14.29 11.26 14.59
C GLN A 156 14.31 10.03 15.51
N SER A 157 13.43 9.98 16.51
CA SER A 157 13.30 8.80 17.40
C SER A 157 12.84 7.55 16.63
N TRP A 158 11.99 7.70 15.60
CA TRP A 158 11.62 6.61 14.71
C TRP A 158 12.81 6.16 13.88
N ALA A 159 13.61 7.10 13.35
CA ALA A 159 14.81 6.80 12.58
C ALA A 159 15.81 5.98 13.39
N GLU A 160 16.15 6.41 14.61
CA GLU A 160 17.03 5.67 15.51
C GLU A 160 16.52 4.25 15.81
N THR A 161 15.18 4.13 16.02
CA THR A 161 14.55 2.83 16.28
C THR A 161 14.62 1.93 15.06
N ALA A 162 14.36 2.47 13.87
CA ALA A 162 14.41 1.76 12.61
C ALA A 162 15.83 1.31 12.25
N GLU A 163 16.83 2.17 12.46
CA GLU A 163 18.25 1.83 12.26
C GLU A 163 18.70 0.68 13.15
N LYS A 164 18.34 0.73 14.45
CA LYS A 164 18.63 -0.36 15.41
C LYS A 164 17.94 -1.67 15.02
N ALA A 165 16.70 -1.57 14.50
CA ALA A 165 15.92 -2.70 14.03
C ALA A 165 16.25 -3.14 12.59
N LYS A 166 17.19 -2.45 11.91
CA LYS A 166 17.59 -2.70 10.51
C LYS A 166 16.41 -2.71 9.54
N THR A 167 15.48 -1.76 9.71
CA THR A 167 14.32 -1.58 8.83
C THR A 167 14.28 -0.18 8.25
N THR A 168 13.45 0.04 7.24
CA THR A 168 13.15 1.35 6.68
C THR A 168 11.70 1.67 6.94
N ILE A 169 11.41 2.90 7.35
CA ILE A 169 10.05 3.44 7.46
C ILE A 169 9.83 4.38 6.29
N THR A 170 8.76 4.14 5.53
CA THR A 170 8.29 5.08 4.51
C THR A 170 7.10 5.85 5.04
N ILE A 171 7.20 7.17 4.96
CA ILE A 171 6.12 8.07 5.38
C ILE A 171 5.39 8.62 4.15
N LYS A 172 4.06 8.61 4.20
CA LYS A 172 3.19 9.02 3.11
C LYS A 172 2.56 10.38 3.39
N ALA A 173 2.68 11.32 2.45
CA ALA A 173 1.85 12.51 2.45
C ALA A 173 0.39 12.14 2.16
N HIS A 174 -0.54 12.75 2.91
CA HIS A 174 -1.96 12.46 2.80
C HIS A 174 -2.77 13.75 2.82
N VAL A 175 -3.72 13.90 1.89
CA VAL A 175 -4.52 15.13 1.71
C VAL A 175 -5.18 15.65 3.00
N GLY A 176 -5.51 14.77 3.94
CA GLY A 176 -6.11 15.11 5.23
C GLY A 176 -5.12 15.26 6.39
N SER A 177 -3.82 15.05 6.19
CA SER A 177 -2.78 15.09 7.22
C SER A 177 -2.05 16.43 7.28
N ALA A 178 -1.28 16.67 8.33
CA ALA A 178 -0.40 17.83 8.44
C ALA A 178 0.64 17.84 7.30
N VAL A 179 1.18 16.67 6.94
CA VAL A 179 2.02 16.46 5.76
C VAL A 179 1.12 16.08 4.60
N ASN A 180 0.69 17.06 3.83
CA ASN A 180 -0.27 16.87 2.73
C ASN A 180 0.29 17.19 1.34
N SER A 181 1.54 17.67 1.24
CA SER A 181 2.15 18.00 -0.06
C SER A 181 3.55 17.37 -0.22
N PRO A 182 4.06 17.28 -1.46
CA PRO A 182 5.42 16.81 -1.72
C PRO A 182 6.49 17.62 -0.99
N GLU A 183 6.33 18.94 -0.94
CA GLU A 183 7.30 19.87 -0.32
C GLU A 183 7.37 19.65 1.20
N ARG A 184 6.21 19.48 1.87
CA ARG A 184 6.17 19.20 3.32
C ARG A 184 6.80 17.86 3.65
N LEU A 185 6.56 16.84 2.82
CA LEU A 185 7.18 15.53 2.98
C LEU A 185 8.69 15.62 2.78
N LEU A 186 9.14 16.24 1.69
CA LEU A 186 10.57 16.42 1.41
C LEU A 186 11.25 17.21 2.53
N TRP A 187 10.63 18.28 3.00
CA TRP A 187 11.15 19.08 4.13
C TRP A 187 11.38 18.22 5.37
N LEU A 188 10.44 17.36 5.78
CA LEU A 188 10.64 16.45 6.91
C LEU A 188 11.82 15.50 6.70
N LEU A 189 11.92 14.90 5.50
CA LEU A 189 13.01 14.00 5.17
C LEU A 189 14.39 14.69 5.23
N GLU A 190 14.43 15.97 4.82
CA GLU A 190 15.66 16.79 4.88
C GLU A 190 16.04 17.21 6.29
N GLN A 191 15.07 17.40 7.20
CA GLN A 191 15.35 17.68 8.60
C GLN A 191 15.91 16.45 9.34
N VAL A 192 15.39 15.27 9.07
CA VAL A 192 15.79 14.04 9.77
C VAL A 192 17.08 13.45 9.23
N LYS A 193 17.32 13.54 7.92
CA LYS A 193 18.55 13.10 7.22
C LYS A 193 18.97 11.64 7.49
N SER A 194 18.04 10.77 7.85
CA SER A 194 18.30 9.36 8.07
C SER A 194 17.97 8.53 6.84
N PRO A 195 18.80 7.57 6.43
CA PRO A 195 18.48 6.62 5.37
C PRO A 195 17.35 5.65 5.75
N ALA A 196 17.08 5.51 7.05
CA ALA A 196 16.01 4.66 7.55
C ALA A 196 14.60 5.29 7.39
N ILE A 197 14.53 6.61 7.07
CA ILE A 197 13.28 7.32 6.80
C ILE A 197 13.24 7.73 5.34
N GLN A 198 12.24 7.25 4.61
CA GLN A 198 12.08 7.48 3.17
C GLN A 198 10.63 7.86 2.84
N ALA A 199 10.34 8.16 1.58
CA ALA A 199 9.00 8.48 1.13
C ALA A 199 8.24 7.22 0.70
N ALA A 200 6.94 7.17 1.03
CA ALA A 200 5.93 6.44 0.28
C ALA A 200 5.21 7.45 -0.62
N TYR A 201 5.14 7.18 -1.92
CA TYR A 201 4.51 8.05 -2.89
C TYR A 201 3.08 7.59 -3.19
N ASP A 202 2.13 8.53 -3.25
CA ASP A 202 0.74 8.26 -3.61
C ASP A 202 0.16 9.50 -4.29
N TYR A 203 0.10 9.49 -5.62
CA TYR A 203 -0.31 10.63 -6.41
C TYR A 203 -1.75 11.07 -6.15
N SER A 204 -2.63 10.16 -5.78
CA SER A 204 -4.05 10.48 -5.56
C SER A 204 -4.27 11.62 -4.55
N HIS A 205 -3.37 11.74 -3.56
CA HIS A 205 -3.42 12.81 -2.57
C HIS A 205 -2.94 14.16 -3.10
N PHE A 206 -2.08 14.15 -4.09
CA PHE A 206 -1.55 15.35 -4.76
C PHE A 206 -2.49 15.83 -5.87
N GLU A 207 -3.03 14.89 -6.64
CA GLU A 207 -4.02 15.15 -7.69
C GLU A 207 -5.24 15.91 -7.14
N LEU A 208 -5.74 15.54 -5.94
CA LEU A 208 -6.84 16.23 -5.25
C LEU A 208 -6.54 17.70 -4.96
N GLN A 209 -5.28 18.07 -4.84
CA GLN A 209 -4.82 19.43 -4.56
C GLN A 209 -4.41 20.18 -5.85
N GLY A 210 -4.57 19.55 -7.02
CA GLY A 210 -4.16 20.14 -8.29
C GLY A 210 -2.64 20.19 -8.50
N ILE A 211 -1.88 19.42 -7.71
CA ILE A 211 -0.41 19.34 -7.83
C ILE A 211 -0.07 18.47 -9.06
N ASP A 212 0.81 18.97 -9.91
CA ASP A 212 1.22 18.26 -11.11
C ASP A 212 1.94 16.96 -10.81
N MET A 213 1.68 15.95 -11.63
CA MET A 213 2.25 14.60 -11.47
C MET A 213 3.76 14.60 -11.63
N GLU A 214 4.27 15.23 -12.71
CA GLU A 214 5.70 15.28 -13.02
C GLU A 214 6.47 16.05 -11.96
N GLU A 215 5.93 17.19 -11.49
CA GLU A 215 6.54 17.99 -10.44
C GLU A 215 6.63 17.22 -9.12
N SER A 216 5.56 16.54 -8.71
CA SER A 216 5.55 15.75 -7.49
C SER A 216 6.48 14.53 -7.57
N MET A 217 6.54 13.85 -8.73
CA MET A 217 7.46 12.74 -8.97
C MET A 217 8.92 13.20 -8.96
N LYS A 218 9.25 14.29 -9.63
CA LYS A 218 10.59 14.87 -9.64
C LYS A 218 11.09 15.17 -8.22
N LEU A 219 10.21 15.66 -7.34
CA LEU A 219 10.56 15.97 -5.97
C LEU A 219 10.75 14.72 -5.11
N LEU A 220 9.87 13.74 -5.21
CA LEU A 220 9.80 12.65 -4.23
C LEU A 220 10.44 11.33 -4.67
N LEU A 221 10.44 10.99 -5.97
CA LEU A 221 10.95 9.70 -6.44
C LEU A 221 12.41 9.41 -6.03
N PRO A 222 13.33 10.40 -5.97
CA PRO A 222 14.69 10.15 -5.46
C PRO A 222 14.75 9.62 -4.01
N ARG A 223 13.70 9.85 -3.23
CA ARG A 223 13.56 9.41 -1.84
C ARG A 223 12.45 8.36 -1.66
N THR A 224 11.79 7.93 -2.74
CA THR A 224 10.66 6.98 -2.68
C THR A 224 11.16 5.54 -2.69
N LYS A 225 10.67 4.73 -1.74
CA LYS A 225 10.93 3.29 -1.64
C LYS A 225 9.69 2.44 -1.83
N PHE A 226 8.52 3.05 -1.79
CA PHE A 226 7.24 2.38 -1.92
C PHE A 226 6.20 3.28 -2.59
N ILE A 227 5.34 2.71 -3.42
CA ILE A 227 4.29 3.46 -4.10
C ILE A 227 2.93 2.80 -3.85
N HIS A 228 1.98 3.60 -3.36
CA HIS A 228 0.56 3.30 -3.43
C HIS A 228 -0.08 3.94 -4.66
N VAL A 229 -1.08 3.26 -5.22
CA VAL A 229 -1.93 3.80 -6.28
C VAL A 229 -3.40 3.57 -5.98
N LYS A 230 -4.18 4.58 -6.22
CA LYS A 230 -5.63 4.62 -6.31
C LYS A 230 -6.03 5.86 -7.08
N ASP A 231 -7.23 5.90 -7.58
CA ASP A 231 -7.78 7.10 -8.19
C ASP A 231 -8.50 7.98 -7.18
N SER A 232 -8.78 9.20 -7.60
CA SER A 232 -9.50 10.18 -6.80
C SER A 232 -10.36 11.11 -7.67
N VAL A 233 -11.40 11.69 -7.06
CA VAL A 233 -12.20 12.76 -7.65
C VAL A 233 -12.60 13.77 -6.58
N GLY A 234 -12.79 15.03 -6.97
CA GLY A 234 -13.16 16.11 -6.06
C GLY A 234 -11.98 17.04 -5.74
N GLU A 235 -12.04 17.65 -4.56
CA GLU A 235 -11.09 18.65 -4.06
C GLU A 235 -10.82 18.44 -2.56
N PRO A 236 -9.80 19.06 -1.96
CA PRO A 236 -9.52 18.93 -0.53
C PRO A 236 -10.76 19.26 0.32
N GLY A 237 -11.10 18.34 1.23
CA GLY A 237 -12.29 18.43 2.10
C GLY A 237 -13.58 17.88 1.49
N LYS A 238 -13.66 17.70 0.17
CA LYS A 238 -14.81 17.11 -0.53
C LYS A 238 -14.35 16.21 -1.67
N PHE A 239 -13.88 15.04 -1.33
CA PHE A 239 -13.31 14.09 -2.28
C PHE A 239 -13.77 12.66 -2.05
N GLN A 240 -13.60 11.84 -3.06
CA GLN A 240 -13.74 10.40 -3.00
C GLN A 240 -12.51 9.73 -3.59
N PHE A 241 -12.04 8.67 -2.93
CA PHE A 241 -11.10 7.74 -3.55
C PHE A 241 -11.85 6.70 -4.36
N LEU A 242 -11.23 6.28 -5.46
CA LEU A 242 -11.76 5.33 -6.43
C LEU A 242 -10.71 4.25 -6.70
N LEU A 243 -11.14 3.15 -7.33
CA LEU A 243 -10.21 2.15 -7.83
C LEU A 243 -9.41 2.70 -9.02
N PRO A 244 -8.18 2.22 -9.26
CA PRO A 244 -7.41 2.57 -10.46
C PRO A 244 -8.22 2.37 -11.75
N GLY A 245 -8.26 3.41 -12.59
CA GLY A 245 -9.02 3.45 -13.83
C GLY A 245 -10.46 3.96 -13.71
N GLU A 246 -10.92 4.31 -12.51
CA GLU A 246 -12.26 4.90 -12.30
C GLU A 246 -12.24 6.42 -12.17
N GLY A 247 -11.08 7.01 -11.96
CA GLY A 247 -10.90 8.45 -11.81
C GLY A 247 -10.25 9.08 -13.04
N ARG A 248 -9.40 10.07 -12.80
CA ARG A 248 -8.81 10.88 -13.87
C ARG A 248 -7.30 10.66 -14.06
N THR A 249 -6.64 9.82 -13.24
CA THR A 249 -5.23 9.54 -13.38
C THR A 249 -4.93 8.80 -14.69
N ASP A 250 -4.12 9.43 -15.56
CA ASP A 250 -3.60 8.77 -16.76
C ASP A 250 -2.45 7.82 -16.37
N TYR A 251 -2.75 6.54 -16.24
CA TYR A 251 -1.76 5.54 -15.83
C TYR A 251 -0.71 5.25 -16.90
N VAL A 252 -0.95 5.54 -18.18
CA VAL A 252 0.10 5.44 -19.20
C VAL A 252 1.14 6.55 -18.97
N LYS A 253 0.67 7.79 -18.79
CA LYS A 253 1.55 8.92 -18.39
C LYS A 253 2.25 8.63 -17.07
N TYR A 254 1.55 8.10 -16.08
CA TYR A 254 2.07 7.75 -14.76
C TYR A 254 3.26 6.77 -14.85
N PHE A 255 3.09 5.63 -15.53
CA PHE A 255 4.15 4.64 -15.68
C PHE A 255 5.29 5.11 -16.58
N THR A 256 4.99 5.94 -17.58
CA THR A 256 6.02 6.60 -18.41
C THR A 256 6.92 7.48 -17.55
N ALA A 257 6.33 8.31 -16.67
CA ALA A 257 7.06 9.16 -15.75
C ALA A 257 7.89 8.35 -14.75
N LEU A 258 7.34 7.27 -14.16
CA LEU A 258 8.10 6.37 -13.28
C LEU A 258 9.35 5.82 -13.97
N LYS A 259 9.20 5.37 -15.23
CA LYS A 259 10.32 4.86 -16.03
C LYS A 259 11.37 5.94 -16.32
N GLN A 260 10.93 7.15 -16.69
CA GLN A 260 11.83 8.29 -16.95
C GLN A 260 12.62 8.72 -15.73
N HIS A 261 12.01 8.65 -14.54
CA HIS A 261 12.67 8.94 -13.27
C HIS A 261 13.45 7.74 -12.69
N GLY A 262 13.52 6.62 -13.42
CA GLY A 262 14.29 5.44 -13.01
C GLY A 262 13.73 4.73 -11.78
N TYR A 263 12.42 4.81 -11.51
CA TYR A 263 11.83 4.05 -10.42
C TYR A 263 11.72 2.58 -10.78
N HIS A 264 12.32 1.73 -9.96
CA HIS A 264 12.28 0.27 -10.07
C HIS A 264 11.77 -0.29 -8.75
N GLY A 265 10.53 -0.74 -8.72
CA GLY A 265 9.95 -1.24 -7.48
C GLY A 265 8.46 -1.57 -7.56
N PRO A 266 7.85 -1.89 -6.40
CA PRO A 266 6.43 -2.21 -6.34
C PRO A 266 5.56 -0.96 -6.50
N VAL A 267 4.49 -1.10 -7.28
CA VAL A 267 3.37 -0.17 -7.36
C VAL A 267 2.14 -0.93 -6.87
N VAL A 268 1.66 -0.57 -5.69
CA VAL A 268 0.69 -1.35 -4.92
C VAL A 268 -0.66 -0.63 -4.86
N VAL A 269 -1.71 -1.31 -5.27
CA VAL A 269 -3.09 -0.79 -5.16
C VAL A 269 -3.48 -0.70 -3.69
N GLU A 270 -3.84 0.50 -3.23
CA GLU A 270 -4.46 0.73 -1.92
C GLU A 270 -5.94 1.03 -2.09
N VAL A 271 -6.81 0.09 -1.70
CA VAL A 271 -8.25 0.36 -1.68
C VAL A 271 -8.58 1.12 -0.40
N SER A 272 -9.06 2.35 -0.54
CA SER A 272 -9.42 3.21 0.59
C SER A 272 -10.59 2.66 1.40
N GLY A 273 -10.61 2.96 2.72
CA GLY A 273 -11.77 2.74 3.58
C GLY A 273 -13.06 3.39 3.10
N GLN A 274 -12.97 4.48 2.33
CA GLN A 274 -14.12 5.07 1.65
C GLN A 274 -14.78 4.12 0.63
N ILE A 275 -14.05 3.11 0.15
CA ILE A 275 -14.52 2.12 -0.83
C ILE A 275 -14.93 0.84 -0.10
N PHE A 276 -13.99 0.24 0.66
CA PHE A 276 -14.24 -1.10 1.22
C PHE A 276 -15.22 -1.13 2.40
N ASN A 277 -15.54 0.01 3.01
CA ASN A 277 -16.60 0.10 4.03
C ASN A 277 -18.00 0.32 3.44
N LYS A 278 -18.14 0.43 2.11
CA LYS A 278 -19.48 0.54 1.48
C LYS A 278 -20.18 -0.82 1.47
N PRO A 279 -21.50 -0.87 1.69
CA PRO A 279 -22.27 -2.08 1.48
C PRO A 279 -22.07 -2.64 0.07
N GLY A 280 -21.92 -3.97 -0.05
CA GLY A 280 -21.74 -4.63 -1.35
C GLY A 280 -20.31 -4.53 -1.91
N TYR A 281 -19.33 -4.11 -1.13
CA TYR A 281 -17.93 -4.16 -1.56
C TYR A 281 -17.45 -5.60 -1.73
N GLU A 282 -16.93 -5.89 -2.92
CA GLU A 282 -16.40 -7.21 -3.30
C GLU A 282 -14.88 -7.12 -3.51
N PRO A 283 -14.06 -7.60 -2.56
CA PRO A 283 -12.60 -7.40 -2.59
C PRO A 283 -11.93 -8.05 -3.80
N VAL A 284 -12.41 -9.21 -4.24
CA VAL A 284 -11.86 -9.92 -5.41
C VAL A 284 -12.12 -9.12 -6.69
N ALA A 285 -13.35 -8.64 -6.87
CA ALA A 285 -13.72 -7.84 -8.03
C ALA A 285 -12.95 -6.51 -8.07
N ALA A 286 -12.75 -5.86 -6.92
CA ALA A 286 -11.93 -4.64 -6.81
C ALA A 286 -10.48 -4.90 -7.21
N ALA A 287 -9.89 -6.00 -6.76
CA ALA A 287 -8.53 -6.39 -7.11
C ALA A 287 -8.39 -6.69 -8.62
N GLN A 288 -9.32 -7.46 -9.19
CA GLN A 288 -9.34 -7.77 -10.62
C GLN A 288 -9.45 -6.53 -11.49
N LYS A 289 -10.37 -5.62 -11.16
CA LYS A 289 -10.59 -4.37 -11.88
C LYS A 289 -9.35 -3.47 -11.85
N SER A 290 -8.77 -3.30 -10.66
CA SER A 290 -7.56 -2.51 -10.48
C SER A 290 -6.37 -3.08 -11.25
N TYR A 291 -6.18 -4.41 -11.21
CA TYR A 291 -5.13 -5.08 -11.99
C TYR A 291 -5.31 -4.87 -13.48
N ALA A 292 -6.51 -5.07 -14.01
CA ALA A 292 -6.78 -4.91 -15.44
C ALA A 292 -6.46 -3.50 -15.94
N ALA A 293 -6.85 -2.46 -15.17
CA ALA A 293 -6.55 -1.08 -15.52
C ALA A 293 -5.04 -0.80 -15.54
N LEU A 294 -4.32 -1.18 -14.46
CA LEU A 294 -2.90 -0.90 -14.32
C LEU A 294 -2.05 -1.75 -15.30
N ALA A 295 -2.34 -3.04 -15.46
CA ALA A 295 -1.62 -3.92 -16.38
C ALA A 295 -1.78 -3.47 -17.84
N SER A 296 -2.99 -3.04 -18.24
CA SER A 296 -3.25 -2.49 -19.57
C SER A 296 -2.47 -1.20 -19.83
N ALA A 297 -2.36 -0.32 -18.84
CA ALA A 297 -1.59 0.91 -18.96
C ALA A 297 -0.08 0.63 -19.04
N LEU A 298 0.40 -0.24 -18.16
CA LEU A 298 1.81 -0.61 -18.06
C LEU A 298 2.32 -1.28 -19.35
N ALA A 299 1.50 -2.12 -19.98
CA ALA A 299 1.83 -2.77 -21.27
C ALA A 299 2.03 -1.78 -22.44
N LYS A 300 1.52 -0.55 -22.32
CA LYS A 300 1.69 0.50 -23.35
C LYS A 300 2.98 1.30 -23.17
N VAL A 301 3.67 1.15 -22.07
CA VAL A 301 4.90 1.92 -21.78
C VAL A 301 6.16 1.22 -22.31
N GLY A 302 6.07 -0.05 -22.74
CA GLY A 302 7.07 -0.82 -23.47
C GLY A 302 8.30 -1.15 -22.67
#